data_4a52b6a99e04635ab8395ba093524e81
#
_entry.id   4a52b6a99e04635ab8395ba093524e81
#
_cell.length_a   1.000
_cell.length_b   1.000
_cell.length_c   1.000
_cell.angle_alpha   90.00
_cell.angle_beta   90.00
_cell.angle_gamma   90.00
#
_symmetry.space_group_name_H-M   'P 1'
#
loop_
_entity.id
_entity.type
_entity.pdbx_description
1 polymer ?
#
loop_
_entity_poly.entity_id
_entity_poly.type
_entity_poly.pdbx_seq_one_letter_code
_entity_poly.pdbx_strand_id
1 'polypeptide(L)'
;MQIRTIRYVGLAIIAYIGIGLIIHLNRPTYGRCDFYDRPETLDGGIKSMDGVSYRFTMCGTGGNDQNGTNDKIELRVFSDNGELLARRYFSVNWYHGKSFHQPLNYEGSVVRYIDLTDQSNYDKYLTIPPSKWDWLRARLPLF
;
A
#
# COMPACT_ATOMS: atom_id res chain seq x y z
N MET A 1 12.73 -37.60 -17.69
CA MET A 1 13.11 -36.28 -17.13
C MET A 1 11.91 -35.36 -16.82
N GLN A 2 10.84 -35.37 -17.60
CA GLN A 2 9.64 -34.53 -17.43
C GLN A 2 8.85 -34.75 -16.13
N ILE A 3 8.66 -35.94 -15.65
CA ILE A 3 7.81 -36.25 -14.47
C ILE A 3 8.38 -35.65 -13.18
N ARG A 4 9.71 -35.64 -13.02
CA ARG A 4 10.34 -35.03 -11.85
C ARG A 4 10.17 -33.49 -11.82
N THR A 5 10.30 -32.86 -12.97
CA THR A 5 10.12 -31.39 -13.10
C THR A 5 8.68 -30.97 -12.75
N ILE A 6 7.67 -31.73 -13.22
CA ILE A 6 6.25 -31.47 -12.92
C ILE A 6 5.98 -31.57 -11.41
N ARG A 7 6.58 -32.55 -10.71
CA ARG A 7 6.44 -32.69 -9.25
C ARG A 7 7.02 -31.51 -8.50
N TYR A 8 8.20 -31.02 -8.89
CA TYR A 8 8.82 -29.85 -8.23
C TYR A 8 8.04 -28.58 -8.47
N VAL A 9 7.51 -28.35 -9.67
CA VAL A 9 6.65 -27.21 -9.98
C VAL A 9 5.36 -27.27 -9.16
N GLY A 10 4.73 -28.44 -9.07
CA GLY A 10 3.53 -28.61 -8.24
C GLY A 10 3.77 -28.31 -6.76
N LEU A 11 4.88 -28.80 -6.19
CA LEU A 11 5.27 -28.51 -4.81
C LEU A 11 5.55 -27.01 -4.58
N ALA A 12 6.21 -26.35 -5.52
CA ALA A 12 6.48 -24.91 -5.43
C ALA A 12 5.19 -24.09 -5.43
N ILE A 13 4.21 -24.44 -6.26
CA ILE A 13 2.90 -23.79 -6.31
C ILE A 13 2.15 -23.98 -4.98
N ILE A 14 2.13 -25.20 -4.44
CA ILE A 14 1.47 -25.51 -3.17
C ILE A 14 2.13 -24.72 -2.03
N ALA A 15 3.46 -24.69 -1.98
CA ALA A 15 4.20 -23.92 -0.99
C ALA A 15 3.89 -22.42 -1.10
N TYR A 16 3.86 -21.86 -2.31
CA TYR A 16 3.51 -20.47 -2.55
C TYR A 16 2.09 -20.14 -2.06
N ILE A 17 1.11 -21.00 -2.38
CA ILE A 17 -0.28 -20.82 -1.93
C ILE A 17 -0.36 -20.91 -0.40
N GLY A 18 0.32 -21.91 0.21
CA GLY A 18 0.35 -22.08 1.65
C GLY A 18 0.94 -20.88 2.38
N ILE A 19 2.08 -20.37 1.93
CA ILE A 19 2.71 -19.14 2.48
C ILE A 19 1.79 -17.94 2.29
N GLY A 20 1.19 -17.79 1.11
CA GLY A 20 0.25 -16.70 0.83
C GLY A 20 -0.96 -16.73 1.75
N LEU A 21 -1.50 -17.90 2.05
CA LEU A 21 -2.61 -18.09 2.99
C LEU A 21 -2.21 -17.73 4.42
N ILE A 22 -1.06 -18.17 4.89
CA ILE A 22 -0.54 -17.84 6.22
C ILE A 22 -0.36 -16.33 6.36
N ILE A 23 0.23 -15.67 5.37
CA ILE A 23 0.40 -14.21 5.37
C ILE A 23 -0.96 -13.52 5.37
N HIS A 24 -1.92 -13.99 4.57
CA HIS A 24 -3.25 -13.41 4.51
C HIS A 24 -3.98 -13.50 5.87
N LEU A 25 -3.90 -14.64 6.54
CA LEU A 25 -4.51 -14.85 7.87
C LEU A 25 -3.87 -14.01 8.99
N ASN A 26 -2.60 -13.66 8.83
CA ASN A 26 -1.85 -12.84 9.80
C ASN A 26 -1.76 -11.36 9.41
N ARG A 27 -2.41 -10.93 8.33
CA ARG A 27 -2.42 -9.50 7.97
C ARG A 27 -3.20 -8.69 8.98
N PRO A 28 -2.70 -7.51 9.33
CA PRO A 28 -3.47 -6.57 10.14
C PRO A 28 -4.75 -6.16 9.39
N THR A 29 -5.81 -5.94 10.15
CA THR A 29 -7.05 -5.40 9.59
C THR A 29 -6.88 -3.90 9.33
N TYR A 30 -7.06 -3.48 8.09
CA TYR A 30 -7.04 -2.08 7.71
C TYR A 30 -8.47 -1.53 7.68
N GLY A 31 -8.69 -0.47 8.42
CA GLY A 31 -10.02 0.17 8.54
C GLY A 31 -9.89 1.69 8.60
N ARG A 32 -10.97 2.36 9.04
CA ARG A 32 -11.03 3.83 9.22
C ARG A 32 -10.56 4.63 8.00
N CYS A 33 -10.86 4.14 6.79
CA CYS A 33 -10.39 4.76 5.55
C CYS A 33 -10.87 6.21 5.44
N ASP A 34 -12.09 6.51 5.90
CA ASP A 34 -12.66 7.86 5.96
C ASP A 34 -11.84 8.84 6.81
N PHE A 35 -11.14 8.36 7.84
CA PHE A 35 -10.23 9.16 8.64
C PHE A 35 -8.94 9.48 7.88
N TYR A 36 -8.31 8.46 7.28
CA TYR A 36 -7.01 8.63 6.62
C TYR A 36 -7.11 9.36 5.28
N ASP A 37 -8.26 9.29 4.60
CA ASP A 37 -8.50 9.96 3.32
C ASP A 37 -8.73 11.48 3.45
N ARG A 38 -8.89 12.01 4.67
CA ARG A 38 -9.12 13.46 4.88
C ARG A 38 -7.91 14.30 4.49
N PRO A 39 -8.14 15.52 3.98
CA PRO A 39 -7.05 16.43 3.61
C PRO A 39 -6.11 16.79 4.77
N GLU A 40 -6.63 16.87 5.99
CA GLU A 40 -5.86 17.15 7.21
C GLU A 40 -5.06 15.94 7.72
N THR A 41 -5.26 14.75 7.15
CA THR A 41 -4.55 13.52 7.50
C THR A 41 -3.56 13.13 6.40
N LEU A 42 -3.95 12.23 5.49
CA LEU A 42 -3.09 11.77 4.40
C LEU A 42 -3.56 12.23 3.02
N ASP A 43 -4.68 12.93 2.94
CA ASP A 43 -5.23 13.57 1.73
C ASP A 43 -5.50 12.60 0.58
N GLY A 44 -6.31 11.56 0.83
CA GLY A 44 -6.81 10.66 -0.19
C GLY A 44 -7.89 11.28 -1.09
N GLY A 45 -8.75 10.42 -1.61
CA GLY A 45 -9.86 10.82 -2.47
C GLY A 45 -9.51 10.85 -3.97
N ILE A 46 -10.30 11.61 -4.73
CA ILE A 46 -10.11 11.70 -6.19
C ILE A 46 -9.13 12.83 -6.49
N LYS A 47 -8.10 12.52 -7.27
CA LYS A 47 -7.08 13.47 -7.74
C LYS A 47 -6.97 13.38 -9.25
N SER A 48 -6.87 14.53 -9.91
CA SER A 48 -6.57 14.60 -11.34
C SER A 48 -5.07 14.77 -11.54
N MET A 49 -4.45 13.85 -12.27
CA MET A 49 -3.02 13.87 -12.61
C MET A 49 -2.86 13.68 -14.11
N ASP A 50 -2.20 14.62 -14.77
CA ASP A 50 -2.04 14.65 -16.23
C ASP A 50 -3.37 14.50 -17.02
N GLY A 51 -4.44 15.10 -16.48
CA GLY A 51 -5.77 15.08 -17.09
C GLY A 51 -6.57 13.78 -16.89
N VAL A 52 -6.02 12.82 -16.14
CA VAL A 52 -6.70 11.56 -15.81
C VAL A 52 -7.04 11.55 -14.32
N SER A 53 -8.25 11.07 -13.98
CA SER A 53 -8.69 10.96 -12.61
C SER A 53 -8.30 9.63 -12.01
N TYR A 54 -7.75 9.68 -10.81
CA TYR A 54 -7.41 8.51 -9.99
C TYR A 54 -8.04 8.65 -8.61
N ARG A 55 -8.44 7.53 -8.02
CA ARG A 55 -8.92 7.49 -6.64
C ARG A 55 -7.87 6.87 -5.75
N PHE A 56 -7.42 7.64 -4.75
CA PHE A 56 -6.50 7.23 -3.71
C PHE A 56 -7.30 6.91 -2.45
N THR A 57 -7.17 5.70 -1.93
CA THR A 57 -7.83 5.30 -0.67
C THR A 57 -6.78 4.81 0.30
N MET A 58 -6.79 5.38 1.48
CA MET A 58 -5.87 5.00 2.55
C MET A 58 -6.65 4.47 3.75
N CYS A 59 -6.28 3.29 4.19
CA CYS A 59 -6.88 2.65 5.36
C CYS A 59 -5.77 2.28 6.34
N GLY A 60 -5.97 2.51 7.62
CA GLY A 60 -4.96 2.25 8.64
C GLY A 60 -5.39 1.17 9.62
N THR A 61 -4.42 0.68 10.40
CA THR A 61 -4.66 -0.31 11.45
C THR A 61 -5.30 0.31 12.70
N GLY A 62 -5.33 1.65 12.80
CA GLY A 62 -5.83 2.35 13.98
C GLY A 62 -4.94 2.11 15.18
N GLY A 63 -3.63 2.07 14.97
CA GLY A 63 -2.64 1.85 16.03
C GLY A 63 -2.89 2.77 17.22
N ASN A 64 -2.87 2.19 18.39
CA ASN A 64 -3.18 2.93 19.60
C ASN A 64 -1.94 3.75 19.98
N ASP A 65 -2.04 5.08 19.77
CA ASP A 65 -0.99 6.06 20.04
C ASP A 65 -0.39 6.00 21.44
N GLN A 66 -1.10 5.38 22.40
CA GLN A 66 -0.67 5.25 23.78
C GLN A 66 0.61 4.43 23.98
N ASN A 67 0.96 3.57 23.02
CA ASN A 67 2.16 2.74 23.07
C ASN A 67 3.28 3.20 22.14
N GLY A 68 3.14 4.35 21.46
CA GLY A 68 4.15 4.87 20.53
C GLY A 68 4.38 3.98 19.30
N THR A 69 3.46 3.11 18.99
CA THR A 69 3.56 2.24 17.80
C THR A 69 3.13 3.00 16.56
N ASN A 70 3.88 2.83 15.48
CA ASN A 70 3.51 3.37 14.19
C ASN A 70 2.22 2.74 13.68
N ASP A 71 1.35 3.58 13.13
CA ASP A 71 0.15 3.14 12.43
C ASP A 71 0.53 2.63 11.04
N LYS A 72 0.06 1.44 10.67
CA LYS A 72 0.31 0.86 9.34
C LYS A 72 -0.81 1.29 8.40
N ILE A 73 -0.43 1.82 7.27
CA ILE A 73 -1.33 2.35 6.25
C ILE A 73 -1.27 1.46 5.01
N GLU A 74 -2.42 1.14 4.47
CA GLU A 74 -2.58 0.57 3.14
C GLU A 74 -3.08 1.64 2.18
N LEU A 75 -2.25 2.05 1.23
CA LEU A 75 -2.60 2.93 0.13
C LEU A 75 -3.03 2.08 -1.07
N ARG A 76 -4.20 2.37 -1.61
CA ARG A 76 -4.72 1.79 -2.85
C ARG A 76 -4.97 2.90 -3.87
N VAL A 77 -4.54 2.66 -5.10
CA VAL A 77 -4.78 3.56 -6.22
C VAL A 77 -5.68 2.86 -7.23
N PHE A 78 -6.80 3.51 -7.55
CA PHE A 78 -7.77 3.01 -8.52
C PHE A 78 -7.83 3.96 -9.71
N SER A 79 -8.11 3.41 -10.89
CA SER A 79 -8.50 4.18 -12.06
C SER A 79 -9.93 4.74 -11.88
N ASP A 80 -10.35 5.58 -12.81
CA ASP A 80 -11.70 6.16 -12.87
C ASP A 80 -12.81 5.09 -12.99
N ASN A 81 -12.52 3.98 -13.68
CA ASN A 81 -13.44 2.84 -13.81
C ASN A 81 -13.40 1.87 -12.61
N GLY A 82 -12.64 2.18 -11.56
CA GLY A 82 -12.57 1.41 -10.32
C GLY A 82 -11.59 0.24 -10.34
N GLU A 83 -10.74 0.11 -11.37
CA GLU A 83 -9.70 -0.91 -11.39
C GLU A 83 -8.57 -0.59 -10.40
N LEU A 84 -8.15 -1.56 -9.58
CA LEU A 84 -7.00 -1.41 -8.69
C LEU A 84 -5.70 -1.43 -9.50
N LEU A 85 -4.98 -0.31 -9.51
CA LEU A 85 -3.74 -0.11 -10.27
C LEU A 85 -2.47 -0.31 -9.44
N ALA A 86 -2.52 0.10 -8.17
CA ALA A 86 -1.38 -0.06 -7.25
C ALA A 86 -1.84 -0.25 -5.81
N ARG A 87 -0.98 -0.90 -5.03
CA ARG A 87 -1.10 -1.04 -3.58
C ARG A 87 0.26 -0.80 -2.94
N ARG A 88 0.27 -0.05 -1.83
CA ARG A 88 1.48 0.21 -1.04
C ARG A 88 1.14 0.11 0.43
N TYR A 89 2.13 -0.31 1.20
CA TYR A 89 2.08 -0.33 2.65
C TYR A 89 3.17 0.57 3.18
N PHE A 90 2.84 1.42 4.14
CA PHE A 90 3.79 2.30 4.81
C PHE A 90 3.34 2.56 6.25
N SER A 91 4.18 3.19 7.04
CA SER A 91 3.87 3.51 8.44
C SER A 91 3.98 5.00 8.71
N VAL A 92 3.06 5.49 9.53
CA VAL A 92 3.05 6.87 10.01
C VAL A 92 2.97 6.89 11.54
N ASN A 93 3.39 7.99 12.16
CA ASN A 93 3.27 8.18 13.59
C ASN A 93 2.56 9.49 13.90
N TRP A 94 1.43 9.41 14.60
CA TRP A 94 0.60 10.55 14.96
C TRP A 94 1.01 11.20 16.28
N TYR A 95 1.71 10.45 17.14
CA TYR A 95 2.01 10.85 18.50
C TYR A 95 3.04 11.99 18.59
N HIS A 96 4.03 12.00 17.73
CA HIS A 96 5.12 12.98 17.76
C HIS A 96 4.84 14.27 16.99
N GLY A 97 3.57 14.55 16.66
CA GLY A 97 3.16 15.75 15.96
C GLY A 97 3.40 15.70 14.44
N LYS A 98 3.32 16.87 13.82
CA LYS A 98 3.31 17.02 12.35
C LYS A 98 4.55 16.51 11.61
N SER A 99 5.62 16.14 12.32
CA SER A 99 6.89 15.74 11.70
C SER A 99 6.91 14.30 11.21
N PHE A 100 6.00 13.45 11.68
CA PHE A 100 6.03 12.00 11.43
C PHE A 100 4.82 11.49 10.64
N HIS A 101 3.93 12.37 10.24
CA HIS A 101 2.94 12.13 9.20
C HIS A 101 2.82 13.38 8.33
N GLN A 102 2.65 13.19 7.05
CA GLN A 102 2.39 14.26 6.09
C GLN A 102 1.34 13.78 5.10
N PRO A 103 0.45 14.66 4.63
CA PRO A 103 -0.40 14.36 3.49
C PRO A 103 0.43 13.89 2.30
N LEU A 104 -0.16 13.06 1.46
CA LEU A 104 0.46 12.69 0.20
C LEU A 104 0.70 13.95 -0.63
N ASN A 105 1.89 14.06 -1.21
CA ASN A 105 2.21 15.15 -2.11
C ASN A 105 2.03 14.67 -3.56
N TYR A 106 1.19 15.38 -4.31
CA TYR A 106 0.83 15.08 -5.70
C TYR A 106 1.54 16.07 -6.63
N GLU A 107 2.64 15.65 -7.24
CA GLU A 107 3.46 16.48 -8.13
C GLU A 107 3.54 15.89 -9.53
N GLY A 108 2.86 16.50 -10.50
CA GLY A 108 2.81 16.02 -11.88
C GLY A 108 2.33 14.58 -11.94
N SER A 109 3.20 13.67 -12.38
CA SER A 109 2.94 12.23 -12.50
C SER A 109 3.53 11.41 -11.34
N VAL A 110 3.80 12.02 -10.19
CA VAL A 110 4.40 11.33 -9.04
C VAL A 110 3.63 11.66 -7.76
N VAL A 111 3.39 10.64 -6.97
CA VAL A 111 2.88 10.75 -5.61
C VAL A 111 3.99 10.43 -4.64
N ARG A 112 4.32 11.38 -3.76
CA ARG A 112 5.30 11.21 -2.69
C ARG A 112 4.58 10.96 -1.37
N TYR A 113 5.10 10.04 -0.57
CA TYR A 113 4.62 9.75 0.78
C TYR A 113 5.78 9.39 1.71
N ILE A 114 5.56 9.51 3.01
CA ILE A 114 6.57 9.18 4.04
C ILE A 114 6.29 7.79 4.58
N ASP A 115 7.32 6.95 4.67
CA ASP A 115 7.29 5.63 5.28
C ASP A 115 8.31 5.52 6.41
N LEU A 116 7.84 5.44 7.64
CA LEU A 116 8.69 5.35 8.83
C LEU A 116 9.29 3.96 9.06
N THR A 117 8.95 2.96 8.25
CA THR A 117 9.58 1.64 8.35
C THR A 117 10.99 1.61 7.77
N ASP A 118 11.28 2.47 6.82
CA ASP A 118 12.61 2.57 6.19
C ASP A 118 13.40 3.76 6.74
N GLN A 119 14.15 3.52 7.80
CA GLN A 119 14.95 4.54 8.46
C GLN A 119 16.07 5.14 7.59
N SER A 120 16.45 4.46 6.51
CA SER A 120 17.48 4.94 5.58
C SER A 120 16.92 5.95 4.56
N ASN A 121 15.65 5.83 4.22
CA ASN A 121 14.97 6.70 3.26
C ASN A 121 13.46 6.74 3.54
N TYR A 122 13.02 7.75 4.27
CA TYR A 122 11.61 7.93 4.58
C TYR A 122 10.76 8.32 3.36
N ASP A 123 11.34 9.02 2.39
CA ASP A 123 10.62 9.46 1.19
C ASP A 123 10.41 8.31 0.21
N LYS A 124 9.17 8.04 -0.10
CA LYS A 124 8.75 7.04 -1.08
C LYS A 124 7.97 7.68 -2.21
N TYR A 125 8.07 7.10 -3.38
CA TYR A 125 7.47 7.62 -4.59
C TYR A 125 6.65 6.54 -5.30
N LEU A 126 5.53 6.95 -5.85
CA LEU A 126 4.69 6.15 -6.74
C LEU A 126 4.43 6.94 -8.02
N THR A 127 4.88 6.41 -9.15
CA THR A 127 4.60 7.01 -10.46
C THR A 127 3.15 6.77 -10.86
N ILE A 128 2.51 7.78 -11.44
CA ILE A 128 1.14 7.75 -11.94
C ILE A 128 1.17 8.06 -13.47
N PRO A 129 0.61 7.22 -14.33
CA PRO A 129 -0.04 5.96 -14.01
C PRO A 129 0.94 4.91 -13.46
N PRO A 130 0.47 4.04 -12.54
CA PRO A 130 1.30 2.97 -12.02
C PRO A 130 1.77 2.01 -13.11
N SER A 131 2.95 1.45 -12.95
CA SER A 131 3.53 0.49 -13.88
C SER A 131 2.76 -0.85 -13.90
N LYS A 132 2.94 -1.64 -14.95
CA LYS A 132 2.41 -3.02 -15.00
C LYS A 132 2.92 -3.88 -13.84
N TRP A 133 4.12 -3.59 -13.34
CA TRP A 133 4.67 -4.25 -12.16
C TRP A 133 3.91 -3.87 -10.88
N ASP A 134 3.54 -2.62 -10.71
CA ASP A 134 2.72 -2.15 -9.59
C ASP A 134 1.34 -2.80 -9.62
N TRP A 135 0.74 -2.89 -10.80
CA TRP A 135 -0.53 -3.57 -11.04
C TRP A 135 -0.46 -5.06 -10.64
N LEU A 136 0.61 -5.77 -11.02
CA LEU A 136 0.81 -7.17 -10.67
C LEU A 136 1.01 -7.32 -9.15
N ARG A 137 1.90 -6.52 -8.55
CA ARG A 137 2.17 -6.55 -7.10
C ARG A 137 0.91 -6.28 -6.27
N ALA A 138 0.03 -5.41 -6.72
CA ALA A 138 -1.21 -5.11 -6.02
C ALA A 138 -2.14 -6.33 -5.88
N ARG A 139 -1.97 -7.35 -6.71
CA ARG A 139 -2.81 -8.56 -6.75
C ARG A 139 -2.14 -9.79 -6.12
N LEU A 140 -0.84 -9.73 -5.91
CA LEU A 140 -0.10 -10.85 -5.32
C LEU A 140 -0.20 -10.82 -3.78
N PRO A 141 -0.35 -11.98 -3.13
CA PRO A 141 -0.51 -12.05 -1.67
C PRO A 141 0.76 -11.73 -0.88
N LEU A 142 1.93 -11.78 -1.52
CA LEU A 142 3.23 -11.59 -0.88
C LEU A 142 3.76 -10.14 -0.93
N PHE A 143 3.02 -9.22 -1.58
CA PHE A 143 3.47 -7.84 -1.80
C PHE A 143 2.45 -6.82 -1.34
#